data_f429c664dbaf3cadac8afb3fbcdbce58
#
_entry.id   f429c664dbaf3cadac8afb3fbcdbce58
#
_cell.length_a   1.000
_cell.length_b   1.000
_cell.length_c   1.000
_cell.angle_alpha   90.00
_cell.angle_beta   90.00
_cell.angle_gamma   90.00
#
_symmetry.space_group_name_H-M   'P 1'
#
loop_
_entity.id
_entity.type
_entity.pdbx_description
1 polymer ?
#
loop_
_entity_poly.entity_id
_entity_poly.type
_entity_poly.pdbx_seq_one_letter_code
_entity_poly.pdbx_strand_id
1 'polypeptide(L)'
;MAARAALEVAAAAAARDVVLYEHDRSRFFRLVGLFCAGQGLFWAYLAHLAFTTLRPVPAPAPGDGADDPLRPRDNKWRFGFTASCLTVGSLTVAAGWLLPLRSVSRLTLLRGGTAVTIGTPGPLGLGHRTLTVPLRDVSGAAHRSEAAAAVPIRVRGRPFFFLLDKRGRLREPRLFDVTVGAARKL
;
A
#
# COMPACT_ATOMS: atom_id res chain seq x y z
N MET A 1 23.76 -32.36 -8.03
CA MET A 1 24.25 -31.02 -7.61
C MET A 1 23.17 -30.18 -6.99
N ALA A 2 21.96 -30.09 -7.55
CA ALA A 2 20.87 -29.27 -7.02
C ALA A 2 20.38 -29.64 -5.61
N ALA A 3 20.28 -30.94 -5.30
CA ALA A 3 19.84 -31.45 -4.00
C ALA A 3 20.82 -31.12 -2.85
N ARG A 4 22.11 -31.14 -3.11
CA ARG A 4 23.16 -30.80 -2.12
C ARG A 4 23.11 -29.29 -1.78
N ALA A 5 22.97 -28.43 -2.78
CA ALA A 5 22.84 -27.02 -2.57
C ALA A 5 21.54 -26.65 -1.81
N ALA A 6 20.44 -27.37 -2.06
CA ALA A 6 19.21 -27.19 -1.31
C ALA A 6 19.33 -27.60 0.16
N LEU A 7 20.09 -28.66 0.43
CA LEU A 7 20.37 -29.14 1.79
C LEU A 7 21.29 -28.18 2.58
N GLU A 8 22.32 -27.66 1.94
CA GLU A 8 23.21 -26.64 2.55
C GLU A 8 22.48 -25.35 2.87
N VAL A 9 21.60 -24.92 1.97
CA VAL A 9 20.77 -23.74 2.15
C VAL A 9 19.72 -23.96 3.25
N ALA A 10 19.11 -25.15 3.30
CA ALA A 10 18.20 -25.53 4.39
C ALA A 10 18.92 -25.64 5.74
N ALA A 11 20.14 -26.16 5.76
CA ALA A 11 20.97 -26.23 6.96
C ALA A 11 21.38 -24.84 7.46
N ALA A 12 21.75 -23.94 6.57
CA ALA A 12 22.05 -22.54 6.92
C ALA A 12 20.83 -21.79 7.48
N ALA A 13 19.65 -22.03 6.93
CA ALA A 13 18.38 -21.49 7.42
C ALA A 13 17.94 -22.09 8.76
N ALA A 14 18.36 -23.32 9.06
CA ALA A 14 18.10 -23.98 10.34
C ALA A 14 18.95 -23.42 11.49
N ALA A 15 20.14 -22.91 11.19
CA ALA A 15 21.10 -22.44 12.21
C ALA A 15 20.89 -20.98 12.65
N ARG A 16 20.45 -20.11 11.78
CA ARG A 16 20.32 -18.66 12.02
C ARG A 16 19.25 -18.02 11.16
N ASP A 17 18.82 -16.79 11.54
CA ASP A 17 17.94 -15.98 10.70
C ASP A 17 18.67 -15.57 9.41
N VAL A 18 18.01 -15.79 8.26
CA VAL A 18 18.56 -15.51 6.95
C VAL A 18 17.75 -14.41 6.28
N VAL A 19 18.42 -13.30 5.95
CA VAL A 19 17.81 -12.21 5.18
C VAL A 19 17.75 -12.64 3.71
N LEU A 20 16.53 -12.89 3.23
CA LEU A 20 16.26 -13.27 1.84
C LEU A 20 16.26 -12.07 0.90
N TYR A 21 15.67 -10.96 1.36
CA TYR A 21 15.48 -9.76 0.55
C TYR A 21 15.63 -8.50 1.40
N GLU A 22 16.19 -7.47 0.79
CA GLU A 22 16.36 -6.15 1.40
C GLU A 22 16.22 -5.05 0.35
N HIS A 23 15.37 -4.06 0.64
CA HIS A 23 15.18 -2.89 -0.20
C HIS A 23 14.73 -1.70 0.64
N ASP A 24 15.66 -0.83 0.98
CA ASP A 24 15.34 0.37 1.75
C ASP A 24 14.85 1.50 0.83
N ARG A 25 13.54 1.74 0.86
CA ARG A 25 12.88 2.88 0.22
C ARG A 25 12.20 3.80 1.23
N SER A 26 12.67 3.80 2.46
CA SER A 26 12.06 4.58 3.55
C SER A 26 11.95 6.08 3.21
N ARG A 27 12.99 6.65 2.60
CA ARG A 27 12.98 8.06 2.15
C ARG A 27 11.91 8.34 1.10
N PHE A 28 11.78 7.47 0.12
CA PHE A 28 10.77 7.59 -0.93
C PHE A 28 9.36 7.54 -0.34
N PHE A 29 9.05 6.54 0.49
CA PHE A 29 7.72 6.43 1.09
C PHE A 29 7.42 7.56 2.08
N ARG A 30 8.42 8.10 2.76
CA ARG A 30 8.27 9.28 3.61
C ARG A 30 7.90 10.53 2.81
N LEU A 31 8.57 10.74 1.66
CA LEU A 31 8.24 11.87 0.77
C LEU A 31 6.84 11.72 0.16
N VAL A 32 6.49 10.53 -0.30
CA VAL A 32 5.12 10.23 -0.80
C VAL A 32 4.09 10.45 0.30
N GLY A 33 4.35 9.99 1.52
CA GLY A 33 3.46 10.19 2.66
C GLY A 33 3.27 11.67 3.00
N LEU A 34 4.35 12.44 3.03
CA LEU A 34 4.30 13.88 3.25
C LEU A 34 3.51 14.61 2.15
N PHE A 35 3.75 14.24 0.89
CA PHE A 35 2.99 14.76 -0.25
C PHE A 35 1.50 14.45 -0.13
N CYS A 36 1.13 13.20 0.16
CA CYS A 36 -0.27 12.79 0.32
C CYS A 36 -0.95 13.51 1.50
N ALA A 37 -0.23 13.71 2.61
CA ALA A 37 -0.73 14.47 3.75
C ALA A 37 -0.96 15.95 3.39
N GLY A 38 -0.01 16.59 2.69
CA GLY A 38 -0.14 17.96 2.20
C GLY A 38 -1.31 18.12 1.24
N GLN A 39 -1.48 17.18 0.30
CA GLN A 39 -2.63 17.14 -0.60
C GLN A 39 -3.95 16.98 0.15
N GLY A 40 -3.98 16.12 1.16
CA GLY A 40 -5.18 15.96 2.01
C GLY A 40 -5.58 17.26 2.70
N LEU A 41 -4.63 17.99 3.26
CA LEU A 41 -4.85 19.30 3.88
C LEU A 41 -5.32 20.36 2.84
N PHE A 42 -4.72 20.36 1.66
CA PHE A 42 -5.12 21.26 0.56
C PHE A 42 -6.57 21.01 0.14
N TRP A 43 -6.98 19.77 -0.07
CA TRP A 43 -8.35 19.42 -0.43
C TRP A 43 -9.34 19.71 0.69
N ALA A 44 -8.96 19.52 1.95
CA ALA A 44 -9.76 19.89 3.11
C ALA A 44 -9.97 21.40 3.19
N TYR A 45 -8.92 22.19 2.92
CA TYR A 45 -9.01 23.65 2.85
C TYR A 45 -9.95 24.10 1.72
N LEU A 46 -9.82 23.53 0.52
CA LEU A 46 -10.72 23.83 -0.60
C LEU A 46 -12.18 23.48 -0.28
N ALA A 47 -12.41 22.33 0.38
CA ALA A 47 -13.74 21.95 0.82
C ALA A 47 -14.33 22.96 1.82
N HIS A 48 -13.51 23.39 2.78
CA HIS A 48 -13.90 24.44 3.75
C HIS A 48 -14.20 25.77 3.06
N LEU A 49 -13.31 26.21 2.17
CA LEU A 49 -13.50 27.44 1.39
C LEU A 49 -14.80 27.39 0.58
N ALA A 50 -15.02 26.30 -0.16
CA ALA A 50 -16.25 26.12 -0.94
C ALA A 50 -17.50 26.15 -0.05
N PHE A 51 -17.43 25.50 1.09
CA PHE A 51 -18.56 25.45 2.02
C PHE A 51 -18.87 26.82 2.64
N THR A 52 -17.89 27.64 2.92
CA THR A 52 -18.05 28.92 3.60
C THR A 52 -18.30 30.11 2.64
N THR A 53 -17.66 30.11 1.44
CA THR A 53 -17.72 31.23 0.51
C THR A 53 -18.86 31.13 -0.50
N LEU A 54 -19.26 29.92 -0.90
CA LEU A 54 -20.43 29.73 -1.74
C LEU A 54 -21.68 29.98 -0.90
N ARG A 55 -22.23 31.22 -1.02
CA ARG A 55 -23.42 31.63 -0.28
C ARG A 55 -24.61 30.73 -0.62
N PRO A 56 -25.42 30.32 0.38
CA PRO A 56 -26.71 29.71 0.11
C PRO A 56 -27.57 30.72 -0.67
N VAL A 57 -28.08 30.31 -1.83
CA VAL A 57 -29.06 31.11 -2.55
C VAL A 57 -30.34 31.07 -1.71
N PRO A 58 -30.90 32.24 -1.30
CA PRO A 58 -32.17 32.28 -0.59
C PRO A 58 -33.25 31.55 -1.42
N ALA A 59 -34.15 30.84 -0.75
CA ALA A 59 -35.31 30.26 -1.41
C ALA A 59 -36.09 31.40 -2.12
N PRO A 60 -36.53 31.23 -3.40
CA PRO A 60 -37.33 32.22 -4.08
C PRO A 60 -38.61 32.51 -3.31
N ALA A 61 -38.89 33.79 -3.15
CA ALA A 61 -40.18 34.21 -2.57
C ALA A 61 -41.34 33.66 -3.40
N PRO A 62 -42.47 33.27 -2.77
CA PRO A 62 -43.63 32.81 -3.51
C PRO A 62 -44.15 33.97 -4.43
N GLY A 63 -43.97 33.78 -5.75
CA GLY A 63 -44.37 34.79 -6.77
C GLY A 63 -43.24 35.18 -7.75
N ASP A 64 -42.00 34.88 -7.48
CA ASP A 64 -40.88 35.14 -8.39
C ASP A 64 -40.77 34.00 -9.40
N GLY A 65 -41.00 34.32 -10.69
CA GLY A 65 -41.10 33.36 -11.79
C GLY A 65 -40.04 32.26 -11.75
N ALA A 66 -40.49 31.03 -11.70
CA ALA A 66 -39.71 29.83 -11.53
C ALA A 66 -38.81 29.48 -12.74
N ASP A 67 -38.80 30.29 -13.82
CA ASP A 67 -38.29 29.92 -15.14
C ASP A 67 -37.07 30.71 -15.61
N ASP A 68 -36.30 31.34 -14.71
CA ASP A 68 -35.05 31.95 -15.11
C ASP A 68 -33.91 30.89 -15.18
N PRO A 69 -33.49 30.48 -16.39
CA PRO A 69 -32.46 29.44 -16.57
C PRO A 69 -31.07 29.89 -16.14
N LEU A 70 -30.87 31.15 -15.78
CA LEU A 70 -29.59 31.73 -15.36
C LEU A 70 -29.46 31.86 -13.83
N ARG A 71 -30.49 31.54 -13.08
CA ARG A 71 -30.36 31.46 -11.61
C ARG A 71 -29.56 30.20 -11.23
N PRO A 72 -28.41 30.35 -10.54
CA PRO A 72 -27.70 29.19 -10.00
C PRO A 72 -28.59 28.49 -8.97
N ARG A 73 -29.39 27.58 -9.51
CA ARG A 73 -30.30 26.73 -8.77
C ARG A 73 -29.42 25.81 -7.95
N ASP A 74 -29.58 25.83 -6.67
CA ASP A 74 -29.23 24.79 -5.74
C ASP A 74 -27.92 24.91 -4.96
N ASN A 75 -28.10 24.89 -3.66
CA ASN A 75 -27.13 24.41 -2.66
C ASN A 75 -26.48 23.07 -3.05
N LYS A 76 -27.05 22.32 -4.00
CA LYS A 76 -26.50 21.08 -4.57
C LYS A 76 -25.10 21.25 -5.13
N TRP A 77 -24.82 22.35 -5.83
CA TRP A 77 -23.47 22.62 -6.35
C TRP A 77 -22.43 22.79 -5.24
N ARG A 78 -22.78 23.54 -4.20
CA ARG A 78 -21.95 23.73 -3.02
C ARG A 78 -21.64 22.41 -2.33
N PHE A 79 -22.67 21.60 -2.05
CA PHE A 79 -22.49 20.29 -1.45
C PHE A 79 -21.75 19.32 -2.37
N GLY A 80 -22.06 19.33 -3.67
CA GLY A 80 -21.40 18.48 -4.66
C GLY A 80 -19.91 18.79 -4.76
N PHE A 81 -19.52 20.06 -4.86
CA PHE A 81 -18.13 20.46 -4.92
C PHE A 81 -17.38 20.13 -3.62
N THR A 82 -17.97 20.44 -2.46
CA THR A 82 -17.39 20.11 -1.14
C THR A 82 -17.20 18.60 -1.00
N ALA A 83 -18.20 17.81 -1.35
CA ALA A 83 -18.11 16.34 -1.31
C ALA A 83 -17.03 15.79 -2.25
N SER A 84 -16.91 16.37 -3.45
CA SER A 84 -15.85 15.99 -4.40
C SER A 84 -14.45 16.27 -3.84
N CYS A 85 -14.22 17.46 -3.26
CA CYS A 85 -12.95 17.81 -2.62
C CYS A 85 -12.61 16.84 -1.48
N LEU A 86 -13.56 16.54 -0.61
CA LEU A 86 -13.36 15.61 0.50
C LEU A 86 -13.07 14.20 -0.01
N THR A 87 -13.76 13.75 -1.06
CA THR A 87 -13.55 12.42 -1.67
C THR A 87 -12.14 12.31 -2.24
N VAL A 88 -11.71 13.27 -3.07
CA VAL A 88 -10.37 13.28 -3.67
C VAL A 88 -9.30 13.35 -2.60
N GLY A 89 -9.45 14.22 -1.60
CA GLY A 89 -8.54 14.32 -0.47
C GLY A 89 -8.42 13.02 0.31
N SER A 90 -9.55 12.40 0.63
CA SER A 90 -9.59 11.12 1.36
C SER A 90 -8.94 9.99 0.58
N LEU A 91 -9.19 9.88 -0.74
CA LEU A 91 -8.56 8.88 -1.59
C LEU A 91 -7.05 9.07 -1.69
N THR A 92 -6.59 10.32 -1.77
CA THR A 92 -5.16 10.64 -1.81
C THR A 92 -4.46 10.22 -0.52
N VAL A 93 -5.05 10.55 0.64
CA VAL A 93 -4.51 10.15 1.94
C VAL A 93 -4.55 8.62 2.10
N ALA A 94 -5.64 7.98 1.70
CA ALA A 94 -5.77 6.52 1.74
C ALA A 94 -4.71 5.83 0.87
N ALA A 95 -4.40 6.35 -0.32
CA ALA A 95 -3.32 5.85 -1.16
C ALA A 95 -1.96 5.97 -0.47
N GLY A 96 -1.63 7.15 0.10
CA GLY A 96 -0.40 7.37 0.86
C GLY A 96 -0.28 6.47 2.10
N TRP A 97 -1.42 6.07 2.68
CA TRP A 97 -1.47 5.13 3.80
C TRP A 97 -1.23 3.68 3.36
N LEU A 98 -1.90 3.23 2.29
CA LEU A 98 -1.94 1.83 1.88
C LEU A 98 -0.72 1.40 1.07
N LEU A 99 -0.16 2.27 0.22
CA LEU A 99 0.96 1.92 -0.65
C LEU A 99 2.21 1.45 0.13
N PRO A 100 2.66 2.15 1.19
CA PRO A 100 3.80 1.70 1.97
C PRO A 100 3.56 0.35 2.63
N LEU A 101 2.36 0.12 3.16
CA LEU A 101 2.01 -1.12 3.86
C LEU A 101 2.06 -2.37 2.98
N ARG A 102 1.96 -2.20 1.67
CA ARG A 102 2.05 -3.30 0.69
C ARG A 102 3.47 -3.54 0.17
N SER A 103 4.37 -2.58 0.32
CA SER A 103 5.74 -2.69 -0.16
C SER A 103 6.60 -3.44 0.85
N VAL A 104 7.26 -4.52 0.42
CA VAL A 104 8.21 -5.25 1.26
C VAL A 104 9.53 -4.51 1.28
N SER A 105 10.00 -4.13 2.47
CA SER A 105 11.33 -3.53 2.67
C SER A 105 12.38 -4.58 3.07
N ARG A 106 11.99 -5.56 3.86
CA ARG A 106 12.87 -6.63 4.31
C ARG A 106 12.09 -7.94 4.43
N LEU A 107 12.73 -9.03 4.03
CA LEU A 107 12.19 -10.38 4.17
C LEU A 107 13.25 -11.25 4.84
N THR A 108 12.93 -11.79 6.00
CA THR A 108 13.85 -12.61 6.79
C THR A 108 13.20 -13.95 7.08
N LEU A 109 13.89 -15.03 6.71
CA LEU A 109 13.53 -16.38 7.10
C LEU A 109 14.08 -16.63 8.51
N LEU A 110 13.21 -16.95 9.44
CA LEU A 110 13.58 -17.22 10.82
C LEU A 110 14.30 -18.55 10.95
N ARG A 111 15.10 -18.66 11.99
CA ARG A 111 15.78 -19.89 12.38
C ARG A 111 14.80 -21.06 12.41
N GLY A 112 15.23 -22.19 11.83
CA GLY A 112 14.38 -23.37 11.67
C GLY A 112 13.59 -23.42 10.37
N GLY A 113 13.57 -22.33 9.56
CA GLY A 113 12.94 -22.33 8.24
C GLY A 113 11.41 -22.44 8.23
N THR A 114 10.75 -22.36 9.40
CA THR A 114 9.31 -22.59 9.55
C THR A 114 8.47 -21.31 9.47
N ALA A 115 9.10 -20.15 9.71
CA ALA A 115 8.42 -18.85 9.72
C ALA A 115 9.23 -17.79 9.00
N VAL A 116 8.54 -16.79 8.48
CA VAL A 116 9.10 -15.64 7.74
C VAL A 116 8.63 -14.35 8.37
N THR A 117 9.54 -13.41 8.55
CA THR A 117 9.24 -12.05 8.97
C THR A 117 9.26 -11.13 7.75
N ILE A 118 8.14 -10.48 7.49
CA ILE A 118 7.93 -9.50 6.42
C ILE A 118 8.00 -8.12 7.04
N GLY A 119 9.01 -7.33 6.70
CA GLY A 119 9.14 -5.93 7.07
C GLY A 119 8.52 -5.04 6.00
N THR A 120 7.68 -4.10 6.40
CA THR A 120 7.09 -3.08 5.53
C THR A 120 7.30 -1.70 6.12
N PRO A 121 7.38 -0.63 5.30
CA PRO A 121 7.29 0.72 5.83
C PRO A 121 5.95 0.93 6.54
N GLY A 122 5.95 1.79 7.54
CA GLY A 122 4.72 2.16 8.24
C GLY A 122 3.79 3.04 7.39
N PRO A 123 2.59 3.36 7.89
CA PRO A 123 1.64 4.25 7.23
C PRO A 123 2.30 5.59 6.89
N LEU A 124 1.98 6.15 5.73
CA LEU A 124 2.59 7.39 5.23
C LEU A 124 4.13 7.36 5.20
N GLY A 125 4.73 6.17 5.16
CA GLY A 125 6.19 6.01 5.20
C GLY A 125 6.84 6.28 6.55
N LEU A 126 6.05 6.39 7.62
CA LEU A 126 6.54 6.65 8.98
C LEU A 126 6.73 5.34 9.75
N GLY A 127 7.94 5.14 10.26
CA GLY A 127 8.29 3.94 11.01
C GLY A 127 8.39 2.68 10.16
N HIS A 128 8.47 1.53 10.83
CA HIS A 128 8.54 0.20 10.23
C HIS A 128 7.54 -0.72 10.91
N ARG A 129 6.95 -1.61 10.13
CA ARG A 129 6.09 -2.68 10.63
C ARG A 129 6.69 -4.03 10.26
N THR A 130 6.62 -4.97 11.17
CA THR A 130 7.03 -6.35 10.96
C THR A 130 5.86 -7.28 11.16
N LEU A 131 5.72 -8.26 10.27
CA LEU A 131 4.71 -9.29 10.32
C LEU A 131 5.40 -10.64 10.24
N THR A 132 5.31 -11.43 11.29
CA THR A 132 5.82 -12.80 11.30
C THR A 132 4.69 -13.77 11.01
N VAL A 133 4.87 -14.60 10.00
CA VAL A 133 3.88 -15.59 9.54
C VAL A 133 4.55 -16.94 9.31
N PRO A 134 3.84 -18.06 9.56
CA PRO A 134 4.33 -19.39 9.19
C PRO A 134 4.57 -19.47 7.68
N LEU A 135 5.64 -20.12 7.26
CA LEU A 135 6.00 -20.26 5.85
C LEU A 135 4.91 -20.97 5.02
N ARG A 136 4.16 -21.88 5.65
CA ARG A 136 3.03 -22.58 5.03
C ARG A 136 1.88 -21.66 4.61
N ASP A 137 1.76 -20.50 5.26
CA ASP A 137 0.73 -19.50 5.00
C ASP A 137 1.18 -18.40 4.03
N VAL A 138 2.36 -18.57 3.43
CA VAL A 138 2.95 -17.65 2.45
C VAL A 138 3.12 -18.34 1.11
N SER A 139 2.72 -17.68 0.03
CA SER A 139 2.83 -18.17 -1.35
C SER A 139 3.26 -17.06 -2.29
N GLY A 140 4.23 -17.33 -3.16
CA GLY A 140 4.49 -16.52 -4.33
C GLY A 140 3.33 -16.64 -5.32
N ALA A 141 2.74 -15.54 -5.73
CA ALA A 141 1.65 -15.55 -6.73
C ALA A 141 2.17 -15.59 -8.17
N ALA A 142 3.44 -15.22 -8.40
CA ALA A 142 4.12 -15.34 -9.69
C ALA A 142 5.61 -15.63 -9.44
N HIS A 143 6.22 -16.37 -10.37
CA HIS A 143 7.67 -16.61 -10.31
C HIS A 143 8.42 -15.29 -10.58
N ARG A 144 9.55 -15.10 -9.91
CA ARG A 144 10.35 -13.86 -10.04
C ARG A 144 10.82 -13.55 -11.46
N SER A 145 10.99 -14.57 -12.31
CA SER A 145 11.36 -14.37 -13.72
C SER A 145 10.21 -13.79 -14.54
N GLU A 146 8.97 -14.17 -14.22
CA GLU A 146 7.76 -13.79 -14.95
C GLU A 146 7.23 -12.41 -14.53
N ALA A 147 7.45 -12.03 -13.26
CA ALA A 147 7.01 -10.75 -12.75
C ALA A 147 7.74 -9.59 -13.45
N ALA A 148 7.01 -8.58 -13.93
CA ALA A 148 7.60 -7.44 -14.64
C ALA A 148 8.40 -6.51 -13.71
N ALA A 149 7.79 -5.95 -12.70
CA ALA A 149 8.41 -4.94 -11.81
C ALA A 149 8.46 -5.38 -10.33
N ALA A 150 7.47 -6.15 -9.87
CA ALA A 150 7.39 -6.60 -8.49
C ALA A 150 6.85 -8.03 -8.42
N VAL A 151 7.36 -8.82 -7.48
CA VAL A 151 6.89 -10.17 -7.19
C VAL A 151 5.77 -10.08 -6.16
N PRO A 152 4.53 -10.48 -6.50
CA PRO A 152 3.43 -10.48 -5.55
C PRO A 152 3.52 -11.69 -4.62
N ILE A 153 3.46 -11.42 -3.31
CA ILE A 153 3.45 -12.44 -2.26
C ILE A 153 2.09 -12.43 -1.59
N ARG A 154 1.43 -13.58 -1.56
CA ARG A 154 0.15 -13.78 -0.87
C ARG A 154 0.39 -14.34 0.52
N VAL A 155 -0.35 -13.85 1.50
CA VAL A 155 -0.35 -14.36 2.87
C VAL A 155 -1.78 -14.74 3.23
N ARG A 156 -1.96 -15.95 3.77
CA ARG A 156 -3.28 -16.44 4.21
C ARG A 156 -3.90 -15.50 5.24
N GLY A 157 -5.19 -15.22 5.09
CA GLY A 157 -5.92 -14.31 5.98
C GLY A 157 -5.68 -12.82 5.72
N ARG A 158 -4.92 -12.45 4.67
CA ARG A 158 -4.75 -11.06 4.26
C ARG A 158 -5.41 -10.82 2.91
N PRO A 159 -6.26 -9.76 2.79
CA PRO A 159 -6.97 -9.47 1.55
C PRO A 159 -6.07 -8.94 0.43
N PHE A 160 -4.85 -8.50 0.77
CA PHE A 160 -3.94 -7.83 -0.17
C PHE A 160 -2.63 -8.57 -0.34
N PHE A 161 -2.07 -8.46 -1.55
CA PHE A 161 -0.71 -8.93 -1.86
C PHE A 161 0.34 -7.99 -1.28
N PHE A 162 1.43 -8.56 -0.80
CA PHE A 162 2.66 -7.85 -0.55
C PHE A 162 3.48 -7.80 -1.85
N LEU A 163 4.05 -6.64 -2.16
CA LEU A 163 4.80 -6.41 -3.38
C LEU A 163 6.30 -6.34 -3.07
N LEU A 164 7.05 -7.27 -3.62
CA LEU A 164 8.51 -7.32 -3.54
C LEU A 164 9.08 -6.69 -4.80
N ASP A 165 9.66 -5.50 -4.71
CA ASP A 165 10.25 -4.78 -5.84
C ASP A 165 11.49 -5.50 -6.37
N LYS A 166 11.57 -5.75 -7.68
CA LYS A 166 12.73 -6.40 -8.32
C LYS A 166 14.02 -5.57 -8.25
N ARG A 167 13.92 -4.28 -7.97
CA ARG A 167 15.09 -3.40 -7.78
C ARG A 167 15.78 -3.65 -6.44
N GLY A 168 15.15 -4.36 -5.53
CA GLY A 168 15.75 -4.76 -4.26
C GLY A 168 16.78 -5.86 -4.43
N ARG A 169 17.59 -6.05 -3.39
CA ARG A 169 18.64 -7.08 -3.37
C ARG A 169 18.10 -8.38 -2.79
N LEU A 170 18.01 -9.41 -3.61
CA LEU A 170 17.83 -10.79 -3.16
C LEU A 170 19.21 -11.33 -2.77
N ARG A 171 19.41 -11.58 -1.46
CA ARG A 171 20.67 -12.14 -0.95
C ARG A 171 20.81 -13.62 -1.27
N GLU A 172 19.72 -14.35 -1.11
CA GLU A 172 19.67 -15.80 -1.33
C GLU A 172 18.51 -16.16 -2.31
N PRO A 173 18.73 -15.98 -3.65
CA PRO A 173 17.65 -16.17 -4.63
C PRO A 173 17.10 -17.60 -4.66
N ARG A 174 17.98 -18.61 -4.52
CA ARG A 174 17.57 -20.02 -4.53
C ARG A 174 16.70 -20.35 -3.32
N LEU A 175 17.11 -19.88 -2.14
CA LEU A 175 16.35 -20.08 -0.91
C LEU A 175 15.00 -19.38 -0.97
N PHE A 176 14.95 -18.18 -1.53
CA PHE A 176 13.70 -17.45 -1.77
C PHE A 176 12.75 -18.26 -2.66
N ASP A 177 13.23 -18.80 -3.79
CA ASP A 177 12.39 -19.53 -4.75
C ASP A 177 11.76 -20.80 -4.14
N VAL A 178 12.49 -21.53 -3.29
CA VAL A 178 11.97 -22.76 -2.65
C VAL A 178 11.16 -22.48 -1.38
N THR A 179 11.24 -21.28 -0.81
CA THR A 179 10.53 -20.89 0.40
C THR A 179 9.35 -19.96 0.09
N VAL A 180 9.58 -18.66 0.09
CA VAL A 180 8.54 -17.63 -0.07
C VAL A 180 8.05 -17.50 -1.49
N GLY A 181 8.94 -17.68 -2.47
CA GLY A 181 8.62 -17.64 -3.90
C GLY A 181 7.87 -18.85 -4.42
N ALA A 182 7.81 -19.93 -3.65
CA ALA A 182 7.10 -21.14 -4.06
C ALA A 182 5.59 -20.89 -4.13
N ALA A 183 4.95 -21.28 -5.24
CA ALA A 183 3.51 -21.25 -5.40
C ALA A 183 2.87 -22.35 -4.53
N ARG A 184 2.01 -21.96 -3.60
CA ARG A 184 1.25 -22.84 -2.72
C ARG A 184 -0.23 -22.52 -2.81
N LYS A 185 -1.08 -23.53 -2.68
CA LYS A 185 -2.53 -23.31 -2.46
C LYS A 185 -2.71 -22.84 -1.02
N LEU A 186 -3.16 -21.60 -0.84
CA LEU A 186 -3.42 -20.99 0.48
C LEU A 186 -4.89 -21.13 0.86
#